data_ce428ec30162d7e0f3f26f44105274bd
#
_entry.id   ce428ec30162d7e0f3f26f44105274bd
#
_cell.length_a   1.000
_cell.length_b   1.000
_cell.length_c   1.000
_cell.angle_alpha   90.00
_cell.angle_beta   90.00
_cell.angle_gamma   90.00
#
_symmetry.space_group_name_H-M   'P 1'
#
loop_
_entity.id
_entity.type
_entity.pdbx_description
1 polymer ?
#
loop_
_entity_poly.entity_id
_entity_poly.type
_entity_poly.pdbx_seq_one_letter_code
_entity_poly.pdbx_strand_id
1 'polypeptide(L)'
;MVIFLNTRSAYEEMKEFIFSTENPVWLSDGVLSEDEIDSILDKEVEMSIVDFTVDTSKPEELARVMSTIRERYPDHNIWVQYKS
;
A
#
# COMPACT_ATOMS: atom_id res chain seq x y z
N MET A 1 5.77 0.02 10.12
CA MET A 1 4.40 0.03 9.59
C MET A 1 4.42 -0.27 8.11
N VAL A 2 3.50 -1.08 7.64
CA VAL A 2 3.34 -1.32 6.20
C VAL A 2 2.19 -0.43 5.71
N ILE A 3 2.40 0.26 4.60
CA ILE A 3 1.39 1.17 4.03
C ILE A 3 0.78 0.49 2.82
N PHE A 4 -0.53 0.23 2.85
CA PHE A 4 -1.25 -0.36 1.72
C PHE A 4 -2.05 0.71 1.01
N LEU A 5 -1.71 0.96 -0.25
CA LEU A 5 -2.35 1.96 -1.09
C LEU A 5 -3.31 1.27 -2.05
N ASN A 6 -4.59 1.29 -1.74
CA ASN A 6 -5.62 0.65 -2.55
C ASN A 6 -6.38 1.64 -3.44
N THR A 7 -6.18 2.94 -3.23
CA THR A 7 -6.79 4.00 -4.04
C THR A 7 -5.80 5.13 -4.21
N ARG A 8 -6.04 5.99 -5.20
CA ARG A 8 -5.23 7.20 -5.37
C ARG A 8 -5.41 8.16 -4.20
N SER A 9 -6.61 8.20 -3.61
CA SER A 9 -6.88 9.00 -2.41
C SER A 9 -5.98 8.59 -1.25
N ALA A 10 -5.77 7.28 -1.06
CA ALA A 10 -4.86 6.78 -0.02
C ALA A 10 -3.43 7.23 -0.28
N TYR A 11 -2.98 7.21 -1.53
CA TYR A 11 -1.67 7.71 -1.90
C TYR A 11 -1.51 9.19 -1.57
N GLU A 12 -2.49 10.01 -1.95
CA GLU A 12 -2.44 11.45 -1.68
C GLU A 12 -2.40 11.75 -0.19
N GLU A 13 -3.13 10.98 0.61
CA GLU A 13 -3.13 11.12 2.07
C GLU A 13 -1.78 10.78 2.70
N MET A 14 -1.12 9.73 2.21
CA MET A 14 0.11 9.22 2.82
C MET A 14 1.38 9.64 2.10
N LYS A 15 1.28 10.41 1.03
CA LYS A 15 2.40 10.75 0.17
C LYS A 15 3.60 11.33 0.92
N GLU A 16 3.37 12.34 1.74
CA GLU A 16 4.46 12.96 2.50
C GLU A 16 5.10 11.99 3.48
N PHE A 17 4.28 11.15 4.10
CA PHE A 17 4.77 10.15 5.03
C PHE A 17 5.63 9.10 4.31
N ILE A 18 5.20 8.67 3.14
CA ILE A 18 5.96 7.70 2.33
C ILE A 18 7.34 8.26 1.99
N PHE A 19 7.42 9.53 1.58
CA PHE A 19 8.68 10.14 1.18
C PHE A 19 9.57 10.59 2.34
N SER A 20 9.03 10.65 3.55
CA SER A 20 9.80 11.05 4.74
C SER A 20 10.22 9.87 5.61
N THR A 21 9.76 8.66 5.32
CA THR A 21 10.07 7.46 6.12
C THR A 21 10.44 6.30 5.20
N GLU A 22 10.98 5.22 5.79
CA GLU A 22 11.39 4.03 5.03
C GLU A 22 10.46 2.84 5.27
N ASN A 23 9.17 3.09 5.43
CA ASN A 23 8.20 2.03 5.65
C ASN A 23 7.88 1.31 4.34
N PRO A 24 7.70 -0.03 4.36
CA PRO A 24 7.30 -0.77 3.16
C PRO A 24 5.96 -0.30 2.62
N VAL A 25 5.84 -0.25 1.30
CA VAL A 25 4.62 0.18 0.61
C VAL A 25 4.09 -0.99 -0.22
N TRP A 26 2.82 -1.30 -0.04
CA TRP A 26 2.09 -2.26 -0.87
C TRP A 26 1.03 -1.49 -1.65
N LEU A 27 0.86 -1.85 -2.89
CA LEU A 27 0.12 -1.05 -3.85
C LEU A 27 -0.77 -1.95 -4.71
N SER A 28 -2.05 -1.59 -4.86
CA SER A 28 -2.94 -2.27 -5.80
C SER A 28 -2.57 -1.86 -7.22
N ASP A 29 -2.71 -2.81 -8.16
CA ASP A 29 -2.43 -2.55 -9.57
C ASP A 29 -3.29 -1.40 -10.11
N GLY A 30 -2.66 -0.52 -10.88
CA GLY A 30 -3.35 0.60 -11.53
C GLY A 30 -3.61 1.82 -10.67
N VAL A 31 -3.21 1.81 -9.40
CA VAL A 31 -3.44 2.95 -8.49
C VAL A 31 -2.50 4.12 -8.81
N LEU A 32 -1.25 3.83 -9.13
CA LEU A 32 -0.24 4.84 -9.44
C LEU A 32 0.29 4.66 -10.86
N SER A 33 0.78 5.76 -11.44
CA SER A 33 1.47 5.72 -12.72
C SER A 33 2.89 5.17 -12.56
N GLU A 34 3.53 4.79 -13.67
CA GLU A 34 4.92 4.32 -13.63
C GLU A 34 5.86 5.38 -13.07
N ASP A 35 5.65 6.65 -13.42
CA ASP A 35 6.48 7.75 -12.90
C ASP A 35 6.35 7.88 -11.39
N GLU A 36 5.15 7.73 -10.86
CA GLU A 36 4.91 7.79 -9.42
C GLU A 36 5.56 6.61 -8.70
N ILE A 37 5.47 5.43 -9.28
CA ILE A 37 6.13 4.24 -8.73
C ILE A 37 7.64 4.43 -8.72
N ASP A 38 8.22 4.92 -9.81
CA ASP A 38 9.65 5.17 -9.91
C ASP A 38 10.12 6.19 -8.88
N SER A 39 9.31 7.21 -8.60
CA SER A 39 9.64 8.22 -7.58
C SER A 39 9.72 7.60 -6.19
N ILE A 40 8.86 6.64 -5.89
CA ILE A 40 8.91 5.94 -4.60
C ILE A 40 10.13 5.01 -4.54
N LEU A 41 10.40 4.29 -5.62
CA LEU A 41 11.56 3.39 -5.69
C LEU A 41 12.88 4.13 -5.58
N ASP A 42 12.95 5.35 -6.08
CA ASP A 42 14.15 6.20 -5.96
C ASP A 42 14.48 6.55 -4.52
N LYS A 43 13.52 6.43 -3.62
CA LYS A 43 13.73 6.63 -2.17
C LYS A 43 14.20 5.37 -1.45
N GLU A 44 14.48 4.31 -2.19
CA GLU A 44 14.90 3.02 -1.65
C GLU A 44 13.85 2.39 -0.72
N VAL A 45 12.58 2.73 -0.94
CA VAL A 45 11.47 2.16 -0.19
C VAL A 45 11.15 0.79 -0.77
N GLU A 46 10.99 -0.21 0.09
CA GLU A 46 10.57 -1.54 -0.34
C GLU A 46 9.11 -1.47 -0.82
N MET A 47 8.87 -1.88 -2.07
CA MET A 47 7.55 -1.81 -2.67
C MET A 47 7.12 -3.16 -3.22
N SER A 48 5.85 -3.50 -3.01
CA SER A 48 5.22 -4.68 -3.60
C SER A 48 3.93 -4.26 -4.28
N ILE A 49 3.68 -4.80 -5.45
CA ILE A 49 2.46 -4.51 -6.21
C ILE A 49 1.61 -5.78 -6.25
N VAL A 50 0.35 -5.68 -5.79
CA VAL A 50 -0.60 -6.78 -5.94
C VAL A 50 -1.25 -6.64 -7.32
N ASP A 51 -1.39 -7.74 -8.02
CA ASP A 51 -1.84 -7.77 -9.41
C ASP A 51 -3.37 -7.78 -9.55
N PHE A 52 -4.07 -7.33 -8.52
CA PHE A 52 -5.52 -7.22 -8.54
C PHE A 52 -5.95 -5.99 -7.74
N THR A 53 -7.15 -5.49 -8.05
CA THR A 53 -7.75 -4.37 -7.33
C THR A 53 -8.45 -4.90 -6.08
N VAL A 54 -8.21 -4.24 -4.95
CA VAL A 54 -8.83 -4.61 -3.68
C VAL A 54 -9.93 -3.61 -3.34
N ASP A 55 -11.14 -4.12 -3.11
CA ASP A 55 -12.27 -3.31 -2.67
C ASP A 55 -12.34 -3.37 -1.14
N THR A 56 -11.96 -2.27 -0.47
CA THR A 56 -11.94 -2.23 0.99
C THR A 56 -13.33 -2.22 1.61
N SER A 57 -14.38 -2.07 0.80
CA SER A 57 -15.75 -2.23 1.29
C SER A 57 -16.13 -3.71 1.46
N LYS A 58 -15.31 -4.62 0.95
CA LYS A 58 -15.53 -6.06 1.06
C LYS A 58 -14.53 -6.66 2.06
N PRO A 59 -15.00 -7.06 3.25
CA PRO A 59 -14.10 -7.54 4.30
C PRO A 59 -13.24 -8.73 3.89
N GLU A 60 -13.74 -9.63 3.06
CA GLU A 60 -12.98 -10.81 2.64
C GLU A 60 -11.82 -10.46 1.71
N GLU A 61 -11.97 -9.46 0.85
CA GLU A 61 -10.88 -9.03 -0.02
C GLU A 61 -9.79 -8.32 0.78
N LEU A 62 -10.19 -7.44 1.69
CA LEU A 62 -9.26 -6.75 2.56
C LEU A 62 -8.51 -7.73 3.47
N ALA A 63 -9.23 -8.70 4.04
CA ALA A 63 -8.62 -9.70 4.92
C ALA A 63 -7.58 -10.53 4.18
N ARG A 64 -7.82 -10.86 2.92
CA ARG A 64 -6.87 -11.63 2.10
C ARG A 64 -5.56 -10.87 1.91
N VAL A 65 -5.65 -9.59 1.55
CA VAL A 65 -4.46 -8.77 1.36
C VAL A 65 -3.72 -8.56 2.67
N MET A 66 -4.43 -8.27 3.74
CA MET A 66 -3.81 -8.09 5.05
C MET A 66 -3.11 -9.36 5.53
N SER A 67 -3.71 -10.51 5.26
CA SER A 67 -3.10 -11.79 5.60
C SER A 67 -1.78 -12.00 4.84
N THR A 68 -1.77 -11.66 3.55
CA THR A 68 -0.57 -11.75 2.72
C THR A 68 0.53 -10.82 3.22
N ILE A 69 0.17 -9.60 3.60
CA ILE A 69 1.13 -8.64 4.13
C ILE A 69 1.69 -9.14 5.46
N ARG A 70 0.85 -9.69 6.33
CA ARG A 70 1.28 -10.19 7.64
C ARG A 70 2.19 -11.40 7.55
N GLU A 71 2.06 -12.21 6.53
CA GLU A 71 2.97 -13.33 6.31
C GLU A 71 4.40 -12.83 6.08
N ARG A 72 4.55 -11.71 5.39
CA ARG A 72 5.86 -11.12 5.11
C ARG A 72 6.35 -10.21 6.25
N TYR A 73 5.43 -9.52 6.91
CA TYR A 73 5.76 -8.57 7.97
C TYR A 73 4.93 -8.84 9.22
N PRO A 74 5.17 -9.97 9.91
CA PRO A 74 4.30 -10.40 11.02
C PRO A 74 4.30 -9.46 12.23
N ASP A 75 5.35 -8.67 12.41
CA ASP A 75 5.48 -7.77 13.55
C ASP A 75 5.16 -6.31 13.22
N HIS A 76 4.61 -6.06 12.02
CA HIS A 76 4.32 -4.70 11.58
C HIS A 76 2.83 -4.41 11.62
N ASN A 77 2.49 -3.17 11.96
CA ASN A 77 1.13 -2.66 11.79
C ASN A 77 0.92 -2.36 10.30
N ILE A 78 -0.33 -2.42 9.86
CA ILE A 78 -0.69 -2.16 8.47
C ILE A 78 -1.62 -0.95 8.44
N TRP A 79 -1.24 0.07 7.68
CA TRP A 79 -2.11 1.21 7.42
C TRP A 79 -2.89 0.97 6.13
N VAL A 80 -4.20 1.16 6.18
CA VAL A 80 -5.07 1.07 5.02
C VAL A 80 -6.18 2.12 5.15
N GLN A 81 -6.55 2.73 4.03
CA GLN A 81 -7.66 3.68 4.02
C GLN A 81 -8.98 2.91 3.91
N TYR A 82 -9.86 3.11 4.86
CA TYR A 82 -11.22 2.56 4.80
C TYR A 82 -12.16 3.57 4.20
N LYS A 83 -13.00 3.12 3.29
CA LYS A 83 -14.08 3.95 2.77
C LYS A 83 -15.27 3.79 3.69
N SER A 84 -15.72 4.91 4.20
CA SER A 84 -16.90 4.95 5.05
C SER A 84 -18.17 5.06 4.18
#